data_ba55c4844f4c1c365c940e71c6391468
#
_entry.id   ba55c4844f4c1c365c940e71c6391468
#
_cell.length_a   1.000
_cell.length_b   1.000
_cell.length_c   1.000
_cell.angle_alpha   90.00
_cell.angle_beta   90.00
_cell.angle_gamma   90.00
#
_symmetry.space_group_name_H-M   'P 1'
#
loop_
_entity.id
_entity.type
_entity.pdbx_description
1 polymer ?
#
loop_
_entity_poly.entity_id
_entity_poly.type
_entity_poly.pdbx_seq_one_letter_code
_entity_poly.pdbx_strand_id
1 'polypeptide(L)'
;MADKIKSSYKFSKSFYDDAITQGKWWSKLYFKLLWGGVDDNEIARRVLSWIPDDFMGRMLDVPVGTAVFTTEKYKRMKLADITCLDYSQDMLEQAEYRFRGAGIINIKAAIEREQSDACINSAEREQARPKVKTMQGDVGALPFEEDTFDYVLCMNGLHVFPNKDKAYSEILRTLKSGGELFACFYIAGEQKVADWLAKTVMARMGWFTPPFDTANDVRQRLEPYYDILDFHVEGAMLYFRAKKR
;
A
#
# COMPACT_ATOMS: atom_id res chain seq x y z
N MET A 1 21.11 10.16 5.12
CA MET A 1 20.12 9.40 4.37
C MET A 1 18.68 9.85 4.69
N ALA A 2 18.32 9.98 5.96
CA ALA A 2 17.00 10.50 6.40
C ALA A 2 16.66 11.91 5.87
N ASP A 3 17.63 12.82 5.77
CA ASP A 3 17.39 14.18 5.26
C ASP A 3 17.12 14.23 3.75
N LYS A 4 17.67 13.31 2.95
CA LYS A 4 17.36 13.20 1.52
C LYS A 4 15.92 12.70 1.29
N ILE A 5 15.47 11.76 2.11
CA ILE A 5 14.10 11.25 2.07
C ILE A 5 13.12 12.36 2.46
N LYS A 6 13.38 13.12 3.52
CA LYS A 6 12.56 14.27 3.92
C LYS A 6 12.48 15.37 2.85
N SER A 7 13.58 15.66 2.13
CA SER A 7 13.57 16.67 1.05
C SER A 7 12.79 16.22 -0.18
N SER A 8 12.81 14.91 -0.49
CA SER A 8 12.11 14.32 -1.62
C SER A 8 10.60 14.37 -1.44
N TYR A 9 10.11 14.12 -0.23
CA TYR A 9 8.69 14.22 0.10
C TYR A 9 8.16 15.67 0.04
N LYS A 10 8.98 16.68 0.36
CA LYS A 10 8.59 18.10 0.23
C LYS A 10 8.42 18.56 -1.22
N PHE A 11 9.24 18.05 -2.13
CA PHE A 11 9.15 18.38 -3.56
C PHE A 11 8.02 17.61 -4.27
N SER A 12 7.63 16.44 -3.73
CA SER A 12 6.59 15.59 -4.30
C SER A 12 5.16 16.13 -4.11
N LYS A 13 4.94 17.03 -3.13
CA LYS A 13 3.59 17.47 -2.73
C LYS A 13 2.76 18.06 -3.88
N SER A 14 3.35 18.91 -4.73
CA SER A 14 2.64 19.49 -5.87
C SER A 14 2.70 18.62 -7.12
N PHE A 15 3.79 17.87 -7.31
CA PHE A 15 3.98 17.05 -8.50
C PHE A 15 3.22 15.74 -8.45
N TYR A 16 3.14 15.09 -7.28
CA TYR A 16 2.38 13.85 -7.10
C TYR A 16 0.88 14.08 -7.22
N ASP A 17 0.37 15.15 -6.59
CA ASP A 17 -1.03 15.54 -6.71
C ASP A 17 -1.39 15.99 -8.14
N ASP A 18 -0.55 16.78 -8.80
CA ASP A 18 -0.74 17.21 -10.19
C ASP A 18 -0.60 16.03 -11.18
N ALA A 19 0.29 15.09 -10.91
CA ALA A 19 0.55 13.99 -11.82
C ALA A 19 -0.50 12.89 -11.75
N ILE A 20 -0.97 12.52 -10.55
CA ILE A 20 -1.92 11.42 -10.35
C ILE A 20 -3.37 11.91 -10.38
N THR A 21 -3.66 13.10 -9.82
CA THR A 21 -5.05 13.57 -9.65
C THR A 21 -5.54 14.50 -10.74
N GLN A 22 -4.68 15.32 -11.35
CA GLN A 22 -5.10 16.32 -12.34
C GLN A 22 -4.91 15.91 -13.80
N GLY A 23 -4.35 14.73 -14.06
CA GLY A 23 -4.46 14.08 -15.36
C GLY A 23 -3.84 14.80 -16.55
N LYS A 24 -2.78 15.57 -16.38
CA LYS A 24 -2.05 16.17 -17.51
C LYS A 24 -1.53 15.03 -18.42
N TRP A 25 -1.77 15.13 -19.72
CA TRP A 25 -1.47 14.06 -20.68
C TRP A 25 0.00 13.58 -20.65
N TRP A 26 0.94 14.49 -20.39
CA TRP A 26 2.37 14.16 -20.30
C TRP A 26 2.72 13.38 -19.02
N SER A 27 2.03 13.61 -17.89
CA SER A 27 2.25 12.84 -16.67
C SER A 27 1.74 11.41 -16.82
N LYS A 28 0.59 11.23 -17.48
CA LYS A 28 0.08 9.90 -17.84
C LYS A 28 1.06 9.14 -18.76
N LEU A 29 1.61 9.84 -19.76
CA LEU A 29 2.62 9.25 -20.65
C LEU A 29 3.89 8.89 -19.90
N TYR A 30 4.35 9.74 -18.99
CA TYR A 30 5.56 9.51 -18.20
C TYR A 30 5.39 8.30 -17.26
N PHE A 31 4.29 8.24 -16.51
CA PHE A 31 3.99 7.09 -15.67
C PHE A 31 3.78 5.82 -16.49
N LYS A 32 3.12 5.91 -17.62
CA LYS A 32 2.97 4.78 -18.54
C LYS A 32 4.33 4.25 -19.02
N LEU A 33 5.29 5.12 -19.31
CA LEU A 33 6.66 4.71 -19.66
C LEU A 33 7.41 4.12 -18.46
N LEU A 34 7.23 4.69 -17.26
CA LEU A 34 7.85 4.20 -16.03
C LEU A 34 7.36 2.79 -15.67
N TRP A 35 6.08 2.54 -15.83
CA TRP A 35 5.48 1.22 -15.58
C TRP A 35 5.59 0.25 -16.78
N GLY A 36 6.37 0.62 -17.81
CA GLY A 36 6.54 -0.23 -19.00
C GLY A 36 5.29 -0.36 -19.86
N GLY A 37 4.46 0.68 -19.91
CA GLY A 37 3.26 0.75 -20.73
C GLY A 37 1.97 0.37 -20.01
N VAL A 38 2.03 -0.01 -18.74
CA VAL A 38 0.89 -0.48 -17.94
C VAL A 38 0.20 0.68 -17.22
N ASP A 39 -1.10 0.55 -17.01
CA ASP A 39 -1.88 1.46 -16.16
C ASP A 39 -1.85 0.94 -14.70
N ASP A 40 -1.22 1.70 -13.82
CA ASP A 40 -1.13 1.38 -12.39
C ASP A 40 -2.50 1.30 -11.70
N ASN A 41 -3.50 2.04 -12.21
CA ASN A 41 -4.88 1.93 -11.73
C ASN A 41 -5.50 0.57 -12.04
N GLU A 42 -5.14 -0.04 -13.17
CA GLU A 42 -5.62 -1.36 -13.53
C GLU A 42 -5.00 -2.42 -12.62
N ILE A 43 -3.68 -2.36 -12.39
CA ILE A 43 -3.00 -3.25 -11.45
C ILE A 43 -3.58 -3.09 -10.04
N ALA A 44 -3.75 -1.84 -9.58
CA ALA A 44 -4.35 -1.57 -8.28
C ALA A 44 -5.74 -2.21 -8.14
N ARG A 45 -6.59 -2.07 -9.15
CA ARG A 45 -7.93 -2.72 -9.16
C ARG A 45 -7.84 -4.24 -9.10
N ARG A 46 -6.90 -4.86 -9.81
CA ARG A 46 -6.68 -6.32 -9.77
C ARG A 46 -6.24 -6.78 -8.39
N VAL A 47 -5.23 -6.14 -7.80
CA VAL A 47 -4.76 -6.46 -6.44
C VAL A 47 -5.88 -6.30 -5.41
N LEU A 48 -6.63 -5.18 -5.47
CA LEU A 48 -7.72 -4.92 -4.55
C LEU A 48 -8.93 -5.86 -4.77
N SER A 49 -9.08 -6.46 -5.95
CA SER A 49 -10.14 -7.44 -6.20
C SER A 49 -9.93 -8.77 -5.49
N TRP A 50 -8.70 -9.11 -5.10
CA TRP A 50 -8.41 -10.30 -4.29
C TRP A 50 -8.88 -10.18 -2.84
N ILE A 51 -9.08 -8.95 -2.35
CA ILE A 51 -9.56 -8.71 -1.00
C ILE A 51 -11.09 -8.67 -1.03
N PRO A 52 -11.82 -9.54 -0.30
CA PRO A 52 -13.29 -9.52 -0.26
C PRO A 52 -13.83 -8.22 0.35
N ASP A 53 -14.96 -7.71 -0.16
CA ASP A 53 -15.62 -6.53 0.40
C ASP A 53 -16.27 -6.81 1.78
N ASP A 54 -16.63 -8.07 2.03
CA ASP A 54 -17.17 -8.56 3.30
C ASP A 54 -16.09 -9.07 4.27
N PHE A 55 -14.82 -8.82 3.97
CA PHE A 55 -13.70 -9.19 4.84
C PHE A 55 -13.93 -8.67 6.26
N MET A 56 -13.80 -9.59 7.22
CA MET A 56 -13.94 -9.33 8.65
C MET A 56 -12.65 -9.74 9.34
N GLY A 57 -11.84 -8.76 9.72
CA GLY A 57 -10.54 -9.00 10.33
C GLY A 57 -9.69 -7.74 10.36
N ARG A 58 -8.43 -7.90 10.75
CA ARG A 58 -7.45 -6.82 10.85
C ARG A 58 -6.58 -6.77 9.61
N MET A 59 -6.49 -5.60 8.99
CA MET A 59 -5.66 -5.37 7.80
C MET A 59 -4.67 -4.23 8.04
N LEU A 60 -3.43 -4.42 7.59
CA LEU A 60 -2.43 -3.37 7.49
C LEU A 60 -2.28 -2.93 6.03
N ASP A 61 -2.34 -1.63 5.78
CA ASP A 61 -1.98 -0.99 4.50
C ASP A 61 -0.68 -0.21 4.69
N VAL A 62 0.40 -0.65 4.05
CA VAL A 62 1.75 -0.07 4.22
C VAL A 62 2.58 -0.12 2.93
N PRO A 63 2.98 1.03 2.37
CA PRO A 63 2.59 2.40 2.75
C PRO A 63 1.21 2.75 2.17
N VAL A 64 0.38 3.43 2.94
CA VAL A 64 -0.94 3.85 2.44
C VAL A 64 -0.84 4.97 1.40
N GLY A 65 0.25 5.74 1.42
CA GLY A 65 0.40 6.92 0.58
C GLY A 65 -0.74 7.91 0.78
N THR A 66 -1.29 8.41 -0.32
CA THR A 66 -2.45 9.31 -0.30
C THR A 66 -3.80 8.58 -0.29
N ALA A 67 -3.83 7.26 -0.22
CA ALA A 67 -5.01 6.40 -0.30
C ALA A 67 -5.84 6.54 -1.60
N VAL A 68 -5.23 7.05 -2.68
CA VAL A 68 -5.93 7.30 -3.95
C VAL A 68 -6.54 6.02 -4.56
N PHE A 69 -5.88 4.88 -4.41
CA PHE A 69 -6.34 3.59 -4.92
C PHE A 69 -7.28 2.86 -3.96
N THR A 70 -7.10 3.06 -2.65
CA THR A 70 -7.72 2.21 -1.62
C THR A 70 -9.02 2.77 -1.05
N THR A 71 -9.25 4.10 -1.15
CA THR A 71 -10.42 4.77 -0.55
C THR A 71 -11.75 4.13 -0.94
N GLU A 72 -12.00 3.92 -2.24
CA GLU A 72 -13.27 3.34 -2.70
C GLU A 72 -13.41 1.85 -2.31
N LYS A 73 -12.30 1.14 -2.19
CA LYS A 73 -12.29 -0.23 -1.67
C LYS A 73 -12.67 -0.25 -0.19
N TYR A 74 -12.01 0.59 0.62
CA TYR A 74 -12.26 0.62 2.06
C TYR A 74 -13.69 1.05 2.42
N LYS A 75 -14.27 1.95 1.63
CA LYS A 75 -15.68 2.33 1.80
C LYS A 75 -16.66 1.14 1.73
N ARG A 76 -16.31 0.10 0.96
CA ARG A 76 -17.12 -1.13 0.82
C ARG A 76 -16.83 -2.15 1.92
N MET A 77 -15.62 -2.18 2.49
CA MET A 77 -15.15 -3.14 3.50
C MET A 77 -15.69 -2.80 4.89
N LYS A 78 -17.00 -2.83 5.07
CA LYS A 78 -17.71 -2.30 6.26
C LYS A 78 -17.34 -2.97 7.58
N LEU A 79 -16.82 -4.18 7.56
CA LEU A 79 -16.51 -4.99 8.75
C LEU A 79 -15.01 -5.07 9.06
N ALA A 80 -14.16 -4.45 8.25
CA ALA A 80 -12.72 -4.49 8.41
C ALA A 80 -12.20 -3.50 9.46
N ASP A 81 -11.16 -3.90 10.20
CA ASP A 81 -10.31 -3.03 11.03
C ASP A 81 -9.00 -2.76 10.26
N ILE A 82 -8.88 -1.58 9.67
CA ILE A 82 -7.81 -1.23 8.76
C ILE A 82 -6.86 -0.24 9.42
N THR A 83 -5.58 -0.61 9.54
CA THR A 83 -4.51 0.29 9.94
C THR A 83 -3.75 0.73 8.71
N CYS A 84 -3.76 2.03 8.45
CA CYS A 84 -3.07 2.67 7.34
C CYS A 84 -1.78 3.31 7.85
N LEU A 85 -0.62 2.77 7.46
CA LEU A 85 0.67 3.25 7.93
C LEU A 85 1.45 3.88 6.78
N ASP A 86 2.06 5.04 7.05
CA ASP A 86 3.02 5.69 6.15
C ASP A 86 4.14 6.36 6.94
N TYR A 87 5.31 6.49 6.34
CA TYR A 87 6.42 7.23 6.92
C TYR A 87 6.21 8.74 6.85
N SER A 88 5.49 9.21 5.82
CA SER A 88 5.23 10.61 5.54
C SER A 88 3.95 11.09 6.20
N GLN A 89 4.06 12.04 7.11
CA GLN A 89 2.91 12.71 7.71
C GLN A 89 2.06 13.44 6.65
N ASP A 90 2.69 14.04 5.64
CA ASP A 90 1.98 14.73 4.54
C ASP A 90 1.10 13.76 3.72
N MET A 91 1.55 12.50 3.52
CA MET A 91 0.76 11.47 2.84
C MET A 91 -0.43 11.04 3.68
N LEU A 92 -0.23 10.86 4.98
CA LEU A 92 -1.31 10.51 5.92
C LEU A 92 -2.40 11.59 5.98
N GLU A 93 -2.01 12.87 6.00
CA GLU A 93 -2.98 13.98 5.98
C GLU A 93 -3.86 13.95 4.72
N GLN A 94 -3.28 13.62 3.56
CA GLN A 94 -4.02 13.47 2.31
C GLN A 94 -4.92 12.23 2.32
N ALA A 95 -4.44 11.10 2.84
CA ALA A 95 -5.23 9.89 3.02
C ALA A 95 -6.45 10.17 3.93
N GLU A 96 -6.23 10.82 5.06
CA GLU A 96 -7.32 11.22 5.97
C GLU A 96 -8.32 12.17 5.32
N TYR A 97 -7.85 13.14 4.55
CA TYR A 97 -8.74 14.04 3.81
C TYR A 97 -9.65 13.26 2.86
N ARG A 98 -9.10 12.27 2.11
CA ARG A 98 -9.89 11.40 1.23
C ARG A 98 -10.85 10.50 2.02
N PHE A 99 -10.41 9.90 3.12
CA PHE A 99 -11.25 9.06 3.97
C PHE A 99 -12.42 9.83 4.59
N ARG A 100 -12.19 11.08 5.00
CA ARG A 100 -13.27 11.98 5.47
C ARG A 100 -14.23 12.32 4.34
N GLY A 101 -13.73 12.69 3.16
CA GLY A 101 -14.55 12.99 1.98
C GLY A 101 -15.40 11.80 1.53
N ALA A 102 -14.89 10.58 1.66
CA ALA A 102 -15.63 9.34 1.38
C ALA A 102 -16.57 8.89 2.52
N GLY A 103 -16.57 9.59 3.65
CA GLY A 103 -17.38 9.26 4.82
C GLY A 103 -16.91 8.00 5.58
N ILE A 104 -15.64 7.59 5.38
CA ILE A 104 -15.04 6.45 6.06
C ILE A 104 -14.69 6.81 7.50
N ILE A 105 -14.05 7.96 7.72
CA ILE A 105 -13.69 8.48 9.04
C ILE A 105 -14.68 9.60 9.41
N ASN A 106 -15.34 9.42 10.55
CA ASN A 106 -16.16 10.48 11.15
C ASN A 106 -15.64 10.77 12.57
N ILE A 107 -15.09 11.96 12.77
CA ILE A 107 -14.47 12.37 14.04
C ILE A 107 -15.47 12.27 15.23
N LYS A 108 -16.76 12.59 15.03
CA LYS A 108 -17.77 12.48 16.08
C LYS A 108 -18.06 11.04 16.50
N ALA A 109 -18.13 10.12 15.52
CA ALA A 109 -18.39 8.71 15.80
C ALA A 109 -17.16 7.96 16.37
N ALA A 110 -15.95 8.46 16.17
CA ALA A 110 -14.75 7.89 16.78
C ALA A 110 -14.72 8.14 18.30
N ILE A 111 -15.11 9.33 18.73
CA ILE A 111 -15.17 9.70 20.17
C ILE A 111 -16.29 8.93 20.91
N GLU A 112 -17.42 8.67 20.25
CA GLU A 112 -18.56 7.95 20.84
C GLU A 112 -18.34 6.44 20.90
N ARG A 113 -17.51 5.85 20.01
CA ARG A 113 -17.23 4.40 19.95
C ARG A 113 -16.18 3.92 20.94
N GLU A 114 -15.26 4.76 21.39
CA GLU A 114 -14.36 4.41 22.51
C GLU A 114 -15.09 4.16 23.82
N GLN A 115 -16.40 4.45 23.88
CA GLN A 115 -17.22 4.32 25.07
C GLN A 115 -18.23 3.15 25.03
N SER A 116 -18.35 2.36 23.96
CA SER A 116 -19.30 1.25 23.90
C SER A 116 -18.79 0.01 23.14
N ASP A 117 -18.29 -0.96 23.86
CA ASP A 117 -18.06 -2.35 23.41
C ASP A 117 -19.39 -3.14 23.39
N ALA A 118 -20.38 -2.73 22.59
CA ALA A 118 -21.65 -3.43 22.47
C ALA A 118 -21.69 -4.32 21.21
N CYS A 119 -22.22 -5.52 21.38
CA CYS A 119 -22.44 -6.53 20.35
C CYS A 119 -23.31 -5.99 19.20
N ILE A 120 -22.79 -5.95 17.98
CA ILE A 120 -23.44 -5.39 16.78
C ILE A 120 -24.49 -6.37 16.27
N ASN A 121 -25.75 -5.95 16.19
CA ASN A 121 -26.85 -6.73 15.62
C ASN A 121 -26.93 -6.64 14.08
N SER A 122 -27.84 -7.42 13.45
CA SER A 122 -27.92 -7.52 11.98
C SER A 122 -28.32 -6.21 11.26
N ALA A 123 -29.11 -5.35 11.89
CA ALA A 123 -29.50 -4.05 11.32
C ALA A 123 -28.36 -3.02 11.41
N GLU A 124 -27.49 -3.15 12.40
CA GLU A 124 -26.29 -2.31 12.56
C GLU A 124 -25.19 -2.70 11.57
N ARG A 125 -25.14 -3.95 11.11
CA ARG A 125 -24.22 -4.40 10.06
C ARG A 125 -24.44 -3.69 8.73
N GLU A 126 -25.67 -3.36 8.39
CA GLU A 126 -26.03 -2.64 7.16
C GLU A 126 -25.59 -1.17 7.20
N GLN A 127 -25.47 -0.58 8.38
CA GLN A 127 -24.95 0.77 8.63
C GLN A 127 -23.47 0.78 9.10
N ALA A 128 -22.84 -0.39 9.23
CA ALA A 128 -21.47 -0.51 9.69
C ALA A 128 -20.52 0.21 8.71
N ARG A 129 -19.53 0.88 9.27
CA ARG A 129 -18.43 1.50 8.52
C ARG A 129 -17.12 0.82 8.91
N PRO A 130 -16.14 0.71 7.99
CA PRO A 130 -14.85 0.18 8.35
C PRO A 130 -14.23 1.01 9.47
N LYS A 131 -13.51 0.35 10.36
CA LYS A 131 -12.65 1.03 11.33
C LYS A 131 -11.32 1.33 10.61
N VAL A 132 -11.13 2.56 10.15
CA VAL A 132 -9.88 2.97 9.52
C VAL A 132 -9.15 3.93 10.44
N LYS A 133 -7.90 3.62 10.77
CA LYS A 133 -6.99 4.48 11.52
C LYS A 133 -5.71 4.71 10.72
N THR A 134 -5.17 5.92 10.82
CA THR A 134 -3.89 6.30 10.24
C THR A 134 -2.80 6.32 11.31
N MET A 135 -1.60 5.96 10.94
CA MET A 135 -0.45 5.94 11.84
C MET A 135 0.83 6.29 11.09
N GLN A 136 1.62 7.21 11.64
CA GLN A 136 2.96 7.45 11.14
C GLN A 136 3.92 6.37 11.67
N GLY A 137 4.72 5.75 10.77
CA GLY A 137 5.65 4.70 11.17
C GLY A 137 6.63 4.30 10.08
N ASP A 138 7.62 3.52 10.47
CA ASP A 138 8.59 2.90 9.57
C ASP A 138 8.20 1.43 9.35
N VAL A 139 8.07 1.02 8.09
CA VAL A 139 7.79 -0.38 7.74
C VAL A 139 8.91 -1.33 8.20
N GLY A 140 10.13 -0.84 8.33
CA GLY A 140 11.27 -1.61 8.84
C GLY A 140 11.29 -1.79 10.37
N ALA A 141 10.31 -1.20 11.09
CA ALA A 141 10.16 -1.29 12.55
C ALA A 141 8.69 -1.09 12.92
N LEU A 142 7.83 -2.02 12.51
CA LEU A 142 6.39 -1.93 12.72
C LEU A 142 6.03 -2.02 14.21
N PRO A 143 5.26 -1.07 14.77
CA PRO A 143 4.93 -1.02 16.19
C PRO A 143 3.76 -1.97 16.53
N PHE A 144 3.78 -3.19 16.00
CA PHE A 144 2.76 -4.21 16.20
C PHE A 144 3.40 -5.50 16.69
N GLU A 145 2.65 -6.29 17.43
CA GLU A 145 3.05 -7.63 17.83
C GLU A 145 3.08 -8.60 16.64
N GLU A 146 3.72 -9.75 16.83
CA GLU A 146 3.67 -10.84 15.86
C GLU A 146 2.23 -11.29 15.63
N ASP A 147 1.96 -11.84 14.45
CA ASP A 147 0.66 -12.43 14.09
C ASP A 147 -0.55 -11.50 14.40
N THR A 148 -0.39 -10.21 14.12
CA THR A 148 -1.40 -9.18 14.39
C THR A 148 -2.46 -9.09 13.30
N PHE A 149 -2.06 -9.18 12.02
CA PHE A 149 -2.92 -8.89 10.87
C PHE A 149 -3.31 -10.15 10.12
N ASP A 150 -4.57 -10.21 9.71
CA ASP A 150 -5.07 -11.26 8.81
C ASP A 150 -4.64 -10.99 7.37
N TYR A 151 -4.59 -9.70 6.99
CA TYR A 151 -4.15 -9.25 5.68
C TYR A 151 -3.13 -8.12 5.78
N VAL A 152 -2.15 -8.12 4.87
CA VAL A 152 -1.24 -6.99 4.64
C VAL A 152 -1.33 -6.58 3.18
N LEU A 153 -1.56 -5.31 2.91
CA LEU A 153 -1.53 -4.69 1.59
C LEU A 153 -0.28 -3.82 1.48
N CYS A 154 0.52 -4.04 0.44
CA CYS A 154 1.70 -3.24 0.15
C CYS A 154 1.70 -2.79 -1.31
N MET A 155 1.10 -1.64 -1.59
CA MET A 155 1.03 -1.09 -2.94
C MET A 155 2.08 -0.01 -3.15
N ASN A 156 2.87 -0.16 -4.20
CA ASN A 156 3.93 0.79 -4.59
C ASN A 156 4.95 1.13 -3.48
N GLY A 157 5.14 0.21 -2.51
CA GLY A 157 6.03 0.41 -1.37
C GLY A 157 7.40 -0.24 -1.52
N LEU A 158 7.47 -1.51 -1.90
CA LEU A 158 8.70 -2.32 -1.83
C LEU A 158 9.87 -1.78 -2.66
N HIS A 159 9.63 -1.07 -3.75
CA HIS A 159 10.70 -0.42 -4.53
C HIS A 159 11.16 0.93 -3.94
N VAL A 160 10.42 1.48 -2.97
CA VAL A 160 10.71 2.77 -2.31
C VAL A 160 11.45 2.57 -0.99
N PHE A 161 11.16 1.49 -0.27
CA PHE A 161 11.69 1.27 1.07
C PHE A 161 13.23 1.24 1.12
N PRO A 162 13.85 1.98 2.04
CA PRO A 162 15.32 2.06 2.13
C PRO A 162 15.96 0.76 2.57
N ASN A 163 15.26 -0.06 3.34
CA ASN A 163 15.70 -1.38 3.77
C ASN A 163 14.60 -2.41 3.49
N LYS A 164 14.68 -3.03 2.31
CA LYS A 164 13.70 -4.00 1.87
C LYS A 164 13.67 -5.26 2.73
N ASP A 165 14.85 -5.72 3.18
CA ASP A 165 14.95 -6.94 3.99
C ASP A 165 14.22 -6.76 5.33
N LYS A 166 14.37 -5.61 5.97
CA LYS A 166 13.62 -5.28 7.18
C LYS A 166 12.13 -5.16 6.91
N ALA A 167 11.74 -4.52 5.80
CA ALA A 167 10.32 -4.40 5.44
C ALA A 167 9.67 -5.77 5.24
N TYR A 168 10.29 -6.66 4.47
CA TYR A 168 9.81 -8.02 4.29
C TYR A 168 9.74 -8.80 5.61
N SER A 169 10.76 -8.67 6.47
CA SER A 169 10.80 -9.32 7.77
C SER A 169 9.67 -8.84 8.70
N GLU A 170 9.44 -7.54 8.77
CA GLU A 170 8.39 -6.95 9.62
C GLU A 170 6.98 -7.25 9.11
N ILE A 171 6.78 -7.23 7.78
CA ILE A 171 5.53 -7.67 7.15
C ILE A 171 5.26 -9.14 7.49
N LEU A 172 6.27 -10.01 7.33
CA LEU A 172 6.15 -11.43 7.68
C LEU A 172 5.85 -11.63 9.16
N ARG A 173 6.54 -10.92 10.04
CA ARG A 173 6.36 -11.03 11.50
C ARG A 173 4.95 -10.66 11.92
N THR A 174 4.45 -9.54 11.41
CA THR A 174 3.14 -9.00 11.82
C THR A 174 1.94 -9.67 11.14
N LEU A 175 2.15 -10.39 10.05
CA LEU A 175 1.11 -11.16 9.37
C LEU A 175 0.91 -12.49 10.11
N LYS A 176 -0.32 -12.89 10.35
CA LYS A 176 -0.69 -14.18 10.97
C LYS A 176 -0.33 -15.36 10.08
N SER A 177 -0.03 -16.53 10.69
CA SER A 177 -0.03 -17.78 9.94
C SER A 177 -1.38 -17.99 9.25
N GLY A 178 -1.35 -18.35 7.96
CA GLY A 178 -2.54 -18.41 7.11
C GLY A 178 -3.07 -17.07 6.63
N GLY A 179 -2.51 -15.95 7.09
CA GLY A 179 -2.81 -14.61 6.59
C GLY A 179 -2.22 -14.34 5.21
N GLU A 180 -2.67 -13.31 4.53
CA GLU A 180 -2.29 -13.05 3.14
C GLU A 180 -1.62 -11.69 2.95
N LEU A 181 -0.55 -11.70 2.15
CA LEU A 181 0.14 -10.51 1.65
C LEU A 181 -0.29 -10.24 0.22
N PHE A 182 -0.79 -9.03 -0.03
CA PHE A 182 -1.11 -8.51 -1.34
C PHE A 182 -0.14 -7.38 -1.67
N ALA A 183 0.50 -7.43 -2.83
CA ALA A 183 1.45 -6.39 -3.20
C ALA A 183 1.46 -6.09 -4.69
N CYS A 184 1.81 -4.83 -5.03
CA CYS A 184 2.25 -4.47 -6.37
C CYS A 184 3.34 -3.40 -6.29
N PHE A 185 4.35 -3.51 -7.15
CA PHE A 185 5.46 -2.56 -7.19
C PHE A 185 6.33 -2.73 -8.44
N TYR A 186 7.16 -1.73 -8.72
CA TYR A 186 8.15 -1.79 -9.79
C TYR A 186 9.22 -2.87 -9.51
N ILE A 187 9.56 -3.62 -10.57
CA ILE A 187 10.69 -4.55 -10.60
C ILE A 187 11.63 -4.22 -11.75
N ALA A 188 12.91 -4.56 -11.59
CA ALA A 188 13.92 -4.39 -12.62
C ALA A 188 14.03 -5.62 -13.53
N GLY A 189 14.58 -5.38 -14.72
CA GLY A 189 14.93 -6.46 -15.65
C GLY A 189 13.91 -6.69 -16.76
N GLU A 190 12.69 -6.19 -16.60
CA GLU A 190 11.59 -6.44 -17.55
C GLU A 190 11.56 -5.42 -18.70
N GLN A 191 11.81 -4.14 -18.40
CA GLN A 191 11.68 -3.05 -19.36
C GLN A 191 12.86 -2.08 -19.29
N LYS A 192 13.70 -2.08 -20.34
CA LYS A 192 14.93 -1.26 -20.38
C LYS A 192 14.73 0.23 -20.14
N VAL A 193 13.63 0.80 -20.68
CA VAL A 193 13.30 2.23 -20.50
C VAL A 193 12.89 2.51 -19.07
N ALA A 194 12.03 1.68 -18.48
CA ALA A 194 11.62 1.78 -17.09
C ALA A 194 12.82 1.65 -16.14
N ASP A 195 13.71 0.69 -16.39
CA ASP A 195 14.93 0.49 -15.62
C ASP A 195 15.87 1.69 -15.68
N TRP A 196 16.01 2.27 -16.84
CA TRP A 196 16.82 3.48 -17.02
C TRP A 196 16.20 4.66 -16.24
N LEU A 197 14.88 4.88 -16.34
CA LEU A 197 14.17 5.92 -15.59
C LEU A 197 14.27 5.68 -14.08
N ALA A 198 14.06 4.45 -13.64
CA ALA A 198 14.14 4.08 -12.22
C ALA A 198 15.53 4.38 -11.63
N LYS A 199 16.60 3.99 -12.35
CA LYS A 199 18.01 4.15 -11.91
C LYS A 199 18.50 5.60 -11.98
N THR A 200 18.11 6.36 -13.02
CA THR A 200 18.68 7.68 -13.30
C THR A 200 17.83 8.83 -12.80
N VAL A 201 16.51 8.74 -12.88
CA VAL A 201 15.59 9.81 -12.49
C VAL A 201 15.01 9.53 -11.11
N MET A 202 14.30 8.42 -10.95
CA MET A 202 13.55 8.12 -9.71
C MET A 202 14.48 7.94 -8.50
N ALA A 203 15.60 7.22 -8.68
CA ALA A 203 16.56 7.01 -7.60
C ALA A 203 17.26 8.33 -7.20
N ARG A 204 17.56 9.22 -8.17
CA ARG A 204 18.15 10.53 -7.87
C ARG A 204 17.18 11.47 -7.16
N MET A 205 15.90 11.38 -7.49
CA MET A 205 14.83 12.13 -6.82
C MET A 205 14.51 11.55 -5.42
N GLY A 206 15.02 10.36 -5.09
CA GLY A 206 14.74 9.67 -3.83
C GLY A 206 13.36 9.00 -3.80
N TRP A 207 12.71 8.85 -4.96
CA TRP A 207 11.41 8.20 -5.05
C TRP A 207 11.53 6.68 -5.11
N PHE A 208 12.62 6.18 -5.67
CA PHE A 208 12.95 4.76 -5.72
C PHE A 208 14.27 4.52 -5.01
N THR A 209 14.38 3.40 -4.31
CA THR A 209 15.58 3.05 -3.54
C THR A 209 16.23 1.79 -4.10
N PRO A 210 17.44 1.89 -4.71
CA PRO A 210 18.20 0.73 -5.13
C PRO A 210 18.77 -0.06 -3.92
N PRO A 211 19.11 -1.36 -4.08
CA PRO A 211 18.97 -2.16 -5.30
C PRO A 211 17.51 -2.46 -5.62
N PHE A 212 17.20 -2.64 -6.92
CA PHE A 212 15.86 -3.01 -7.36
C PHE A 212 15.80 -4.52 -7.54
N ASP A 213 14.77 -5.13 -6.97
CA ASP A 213 14.52 -6.55 -7.09
C ASP A 213 14.02 -6.89 -8.51
N THR A 214 14.40 -8.04 -9.02
CA THR A 214 13.79 -8.68 -10.19
C THR A 214 12.61 -9.55 -9.74
N ALA A 215 11.79 -10.04 -10.67
CA ALA A 215 10.73 -10.99 -10.37
C ALA A 215 11.26 -12.26 -9.67
N ASN A 216 12.45 -12.73 -10.09
CA ASN A 216 13.09 -13.90 -9.48
C ASN A 216 13.55 -13.62 -8.04
N ASP A 217 14.13 -12.44 -7.76
CA ASP A 217 14.55 -12.07 -6.41
C ASP A 217 13.36 -12.03 -5.45
N VAL A 218 12.25 -11.46 -5.89
CA VAL A 218 11.01 -11.44 -5.10
C VAL A 218 10.48 -12.85 -4.83
N ARG A 219 10.44 -13.70 -5.86
CA ARG A 219 10.01 -15.09 -5.71
C ARG A 219 10.87 -15.84 -4.70
N GLN A 220 12.19 -15.73 -4.79
CA GLN A 220 13.13 -16.36 -3.86
C GLN A 220 12.96 -15.87 -2.41
N ARG A 221 12.56 -14.62 -2.20
CA ARG A 221 12.25 -14.07 -0.86
C ARG A 221 10.95 -14.62 -0.29
N LEU A 222 9.96 -14.85 -1.13
CA LEU A 222 8.63 -15.32 -0.69
C LEU A 222 8.59 -16.82 -0.44
N GLU A 223 9.18 -17.63 -1.32
CA GLU A 223 9.09 -19.10 -1.30
C GLU A 223 9.42 -19.78 0.04
N PRO A 224 10.37 -19.29 0.86
CA PRO A 224 10.65 -19.93 2.16
C PRO A 224 9.51 -19.78 3.18
N TYR A 225 8.68 -18.75 3.07
CA TYR A 225 7.72 -18.35 4.11
C TYR A 225 6.27 -18.34 3.65
N TYR A 226 6.03 -18.32 2.34
CA TYR A 226 4.71 -18.14 1.77
C TYR A 226 4.37 -19.20 0.72
N ASP A 227 3.11 -19.55 0.64
CA ASP A 227 2.51 -20.19 -0.52
C ASP A 227 2.08 -19.09 -1.48
N ILE A 228 2.71 -19.01 -2.64
CA ILE A 228 2.43 -18.01 -3.67
C ILE A 228 1.15 -18.43 -4.40
N LEU A 229 0.08 -17.67 -4.21
CA LEU A 229 -1.24 -17.97 -4.79
C LEU A 229 -1.39 -17.38 -6.19
N ASP A 230 -0.91 -16.13 -6.37
CA ASP A 230 -0.92 -15.39 -7.62
C ASP A 230 0.41 -14.65 -7.77
N PHE A 231 0.98 -14.59 -8.98
CA PHE A 231 2.24 -13.91 -9.24
C PHE A 231 2.32 -13.50 -10.71
N HIS A 232 2.18 -12.23 -10.99
CA HIS A 232 2.07 -11.69 -12.33
C HIS A 232 3.05 -10.56 -12.56
N VAL A 233 3.68 -10.57 -13.73
CA VAL A 233 4.52 -9.48 -14.23
C VAL A 233 3.85 -8.86 -15.44
N GLU A 234 3.63 -7.57 -15.41
CA GLU A 234 3.06 -6.80 -16.52
C GLU A 234 3.83 -5.49 -16.69
N GLY A 235 4.43 -5.28 -17.86
CA GLY A 235 5.37 -4.17 -18.07
C GLY A 235 6.57 -4.24 -17.14
N ALA A 236 6.75 -3.23 -16.30
CA ALA A 236 7.78 -3.16 -15.25
C ALA A 236 7.19 -3.35 -13.85
N MET A 237 5.95 -3.83 -13.75
CA MET A 237 5.24 -4.03 -12.50
C MET A 237 5.09 -5.51 -12.18
N LEU A 238 5.40 -5.87 -10.96
CA LEU A 238 5.02 -7.14 -10.35
C LEU A 238 3.82 -6.91 -9.44
N TYR A 239 2.84 -7.82 -9.50
CA TYR A 239 1.78 -7.87 -8.50
C TYR A 239 1.50 -9.32 -8.12
N PHE A 240 1.29 -9.55 -6.82
CA PHE A 240 1.14 -10.89 -6.29
C PHE A 240 0.22 -10.97 -5.08
N ARG A 241 -0.23 -12.19 -4.81
CA ARG A 241 -0.91 -12.61 -3.61
C ARG A 241 -0.20 -13.83 -3.03
N ALA A 242 0.14 -13.79 -1.75
CA ALA A 242 0.89 -14.86 -1.10
C ALA A 242 0.35 -15.11 0.32
N LYS A 243 0.21 -16.38 0.71
CA LYS A 243 -0.32 -16.80 2.00
C LYS A 243 0.83 -17.24 2.90
N LYS A 244 0.94 -16.66 4.10
CA LYS A 244 1.94 -17.08 5.11
C LYS A 244 1.65 -18.52 5.58
N ARG A 245 2.69 -19.35 5.60
CA ARG A 245 2.61 -20.72 6.11
C ARG A 245 2.45 -20.80 7.61
#